data_45cf8016488cf1fb7e2bc6ae7418ad2e
#
_entry.id   45cf8016488cf1fb7e2bc6ae7418ad2e
#
_cell.length_a   1.000
_cell.length_b   1.000
_cell.length_c   1.000
_cell.angle_alpha   90.00
_cell.angle_beta   90.00
_cell.angle_gamma   90.00
#
_symmetry.space_group_name_H-M   'P 1'
#
loop_
_entity.id
_entity.type
_entity.pdbx_description
1 polymer ?
#
loop_
_entity_poly.entity_id
_entity_poly.type
_entity_poly.pdbx_seq_one_letter_code
_entity_poly.pdbx_strand_id
1 'polypeptide(L)'
;LHSFPTRRSSDLATALPDGPDRSAQLMRSVLTNRLMIQGFIVTDRYDRHGDFINDVGGWIRDGKLKYREDIVEGLENAPEAFIGLLGGENFGKRLIRVSDDPTR
;
A
#
# COMPACT_ATOMS: atom_id res chain seq x y z
N LEU A 1 8.75 8.63 -5.95
CA LEU A 1 8.99 8.14 -6.53
C LEU A 1 9.08 6.68 -6.49
N HIS A 2 8.64 6.00 -5.71
CA HIS A 2 8.89 4.62 -5.51
C HIS A 2 7.71 4.00 -4.87
N SER A 3 7.51 2.79 -5.06
CA SER A 3 6.55 1.94 -4.38
C SER A 3 6.69 1.93 -2.85
N PHE A 4 7.17 2.99 -2.36
CA PHE A 4 7.52 3.32 -1.04
C PHE A 4 6.44 2.98 -0.02
N PRO A 5 5.18 3.39 -0.13
CA PRO A 5 4.20 3.08 0.90
C PRO A 5 3.86 1.59 0.97
N THR A 6 3.74 0.94 -0.17
CA THR A 6 3.42 -0.48 -0.25
C THR A 6 4.53 -1.34 0.36
N ARG A 7 5.75 -0.99 0.06
CA ARG A 7 6.91 -1.66 0.61
C ARG A 7 6.98 -1.53 2.12
N ARG A 8 6.73 -0.33 2.63
CA ARG A 8 6.76 -0.06 4.07
C ARG A 8 5.69 -0.82 4.84
N SER A 9 4.50 -0.91 4.31
CA SER A 9 3.44 -1.68 4.96
C SER A 9 3.73 -3.18 5.01
N SER A 10 4.44 -3.70 4.04
CA SER A 10 4.90 -5.08 4.04
C SER A 10 6.05 -5.32 5.04
N ASP A 11 6.95 -4.37 5.15
CA ASP A 11 8.11 -4.46 6.05
C ASP A 11 7.70 -4.51 7.53
N LEU A 12 6.57 -3.92 7.87
CA LEU A 12 6.03 -3.99 9.24
C LEU A 12 5.63 -5.42 9.66
N ALA A 13 5.36 -6.29 8.71
CA ALA A 13 4.93 -7.65 8.97
C ALA A 13 6.09 -8.65 8.99
N THR A 14 7.29 -8.28 8.58
CA THR A 14 8.35 -9.25 8.33
C THR A 14 9.50 -9.20 9.32
N ALA A 15 10.23 -8.18 9.41
CA ALA A 15 11.36 -8.08 10.32
C ALA A 15 11.76 -6.61 10.50
N LEU A 16 12.40 -6.31 11.60
CA LEU A 16 13.05 -5.04 11.76
C LEU A 16 14.15 -4.91 10.69
N PRO A 17 14.25 -3.78 10.00
CA PRO A 17 15.28 -3.58 9.01
C PRO A 17 16.66 -3.69 9.65
N ASP A 18 17.57 -4.36 8.96
CA ASP A 18 18.98 -4.38 9.35
C ASP A 18 19.55 -2.96 9.26
N GLY A 19 20.03 -2.47 10.37
CA GLY A 19 20.59 -1.11 10.43
C GLY A 19 20.49 -0.48 11.81
N PRO A 20 21.12 0.68 12.00
CA PRO A 20 21.08 1.35 13.30
C PRO A 20 19.67 1.84 13.61
N ASP A 21 19.27 1.70 14.86
CA ASP A 21 18.02 2.28 15.36
C ASP A 21 18.07 3.81 15.29
N ARG A 22 17.17 4.39 14.51
CA ARG A 22 17.04 5.83 14.30
C ARG A 22 15.85 6.45 15.04
N SER A 23 15.25 5.73 15.95
CA SER A 23 14.05 6.16 16.67
C SER A 23 14.27 7.50 17.40
N ALA A 24 15.43 7.68 18.02
CA ALA A 24 15.77 8.92 18.70
C ALA A 24 15.88 10.11 17.73
N GLN A 25 16.43 9.89 16.55
CA GLN A 25 16.50 10.93 15.52
C GLN A 25 15.10 11.27 14.99
N LEU A 26 14.25 10.28 14.81
CA LEU A 26 12.85 10.48 14.41
C LEU A 26 12.14 11.34 15.46
N MET A 27 12.22 10.98 16.73
CA MET A 27 11.56 11.73 17.82
C MET A 27 12.08 13.16 17.92
N ARG A 28 13.38 13.37 17.70
CA ARG A 28 13.95 14.71 17.61
C ARG A 28 13.34 15.51 16.45
N SER A 29 13.21 14.90 15.28
CA SER A 29 12.59 15.54 14.11
C SER A 29 11.12 15.87 14.37
N VAL A 30 10.39 14.99 15.05
CA VAL A 30 9.00 15.26 15.44
C VAL A 30 8.92 16.52 16.32
N LEU A 31 9.80 16.63 17.30
CA LEU A 31 9.83 17.79 18.19
C LEU A 31 10.23 19.08 17.45
N THR A 32 11.35 19.06 16.74
CA THR A 32 11.92 20.27 16.12
C THR A 32 11.06 20.81 14.97
N ASN A 33 10.40 19.93 14.22
CA ASN A 33 9.54 20.31 13.10
C ASN A 33 8.06 20.38 13.49
N ARG A 34 7.73 20.14 14.76
CA ARG A 34 6.35 20.16 15.25
C ARG A 34 5.43 19.24 14.48
N LEU A 35 5.91 18.03 14.20
CA LEU A 35 5.16 17.03 13.43
C LEU A 35 4.12 16.36 14.31
N MET A 36 3.04 15.92 13.66
CA MET A 36 2.03 15.07 14.28
C MET A 36 2.10 13.69 13.64
N ILE A 37 2.13 12.65 14.48
CA ILE A 37 2.07 11.24 14.04
C ILE A 37 0.85 10.63 14.71
N GLN A 38 -0.09 10.14 13.89
CA GLN A 38 -1.32 9.52 14.38
C GLN A 38 -1.52 8.17 13.68
N GLY A 39 -1.71 7.12 14.47
CA GLY A 39 -2.12 5.81 13.98
C GLY A 39 -3.63 5.72 13.79
N PHE A 40 -4.06 4.95 12.82
CA PHE A 40 -5.46 4.57 12.65
C PHE A 40 -5.54 3.23 11.91
N ILE A 41 -6.67 2.57 12.07
CA ILE A 41 -7.01 1.39 11.28
C ILE A 41 -8.12 1.80 10.31
N VAL A 42 -8.11 1.26 9.10
CA VAL A 42 -9.06 1.65 8.05
C VAL A 42 -10.51 1.48 8.49
N THR A 43 -10.79 0.49 9.33
CA THR A 43 -12.12 0.23 9.87
C THR A 43 -12.64 1.33 10.80
N ASP A 44 -11.76 2.14 11.39
CA ASP A 44 -12.15 3.26 12.24
C ASP A 44 -12.90 4.35 11.48
N ARG A 45 -12.80 4.33 10.14
CA ARG A 45 -13.40 5.30 9.22
C ARG A 45 -14.29 4.66 8.16
N TYR A 46 -14.80 3.47 8.44
CA TYR A 46 -15.60 2.72 7.48
C TYR A 46 -16.93 3.42 7.14
N ASP A 47 -17.43 4.24 8.03
CA ASP A 47 -18.57 5.14 7.81
C ASP A 47 -18.36 6.09 6.62
N ARG A 48 -17.12 6.42 6.29
CA ARG A 48 -16.76 7.28 5.15
C ARG A 48 -16.44 6.52 3.85
N HIS A 49 -16.67 5.22 3.83
CA HIS A 49 -16.35 4.40 2.65
C HIS A 49 -17.14 4.84 1.40
N GLY A 50 -18.40 5.21 1.57
CA GLY A 50 -19.24 5.72 0.47
C GLY A 50 -18.68 7.01 -0.14
N ASP A 51 -18.27 7.95 0.69
CA ASP A 51 -17.64 9.20 0.26
C ASP A 51 -16.36 8.92 -0.53
N PHE A 52 -15.54 8.02 0.00
CA PHE A 52 -14.30 7.60 -0.66
C PHE A 52 -14.56 7.05 -2.07
N ILE A 53 -15.52 6.12 -2.22
CA ILE A 53 -15.84 5.52 -3.52
C ILE A 53 -16.34 6.57 -4.51
N ASN A 54 -17.18 7.50 -4.08
CA ASN A 54 -17.68 8.56 -4.93
C ASN A 54 -16.58 9.53 -5.38
N ASP A 55 -15.78 10.01 -4.46
CA ASP A 55 -14.71 10.97 -4.75
C ASP A 55 -13.61 10.36 -5.61
N VAL A 56 -13.04 9.25 -5.15
CA VAL A 56 -11.93 8.57 -5.84
C VAL A 56 -12.38 7.99 -7.18
N GLY A 57 -13.57 7.39 -7.23
CA GLY A 57 -14.15 6.91 -8.48
C GLY A 57 -14.36 8.03 -9.49
N GLY A 58 -14.80 9.20 -9.03
CA GLY A 58 -14.88 10.41 -9.85
C GLY A 58 -13.53 10.84 -10.39
N TRP A 59 -12.52 10.90 -9.56
CA TRP A 59 -11.17 11.30 -9.97
C TRP A 59 -10.53 10.32 -10.96
N ILE A 60 -10.80 9.03 -10.83
CA ILE A 60 -10.34 8.02 -11.78
C ILE A 60 -11.03 8.22 -13.15
N ARG A 61 -12.36 8.40 -13.17
CA ARG A 61 -13.12 8.65 -14.41
C ARG A 61 -12.66 9.92 -15.13
N ASP A 62 -12.33 10.96 -14.36
CA ASP A 62 -11.84 12.23 -14.90
C ASP A 62 -10.34 12.19 -15.30
N GLY A 63 -9.66 11.08 -15.09
CA GLY A 63 -8.23 10.95 -15.36
C GLY A 63 -7.31 11.72 -14.42
N LYS A 64 -7.86 12.27 -13.32
CA LYS A 64 -7.08 13.00 -12.31
C LYS A 64 -6.26 12.09 -11.42
N LEU A 65 -6.74 10.86 -11.22
CA LEU A 65 -6.07 9.84 -10.44
C LEU A 65 -5.80 8.62 -11.31
N LYS A 66 -4.54 8.20 -11.32
CA LYS A 66 -4.11 6.99 -12.03
C LYS A 66 -3.70 5.95 -11.01
N TYR A 67 -4.10 4.71 -11.25
CA TYR A 67 -3.66 3.56 -10.46
C TYR A 67 -3.03 2.53 -11.37
N ARG A 68 -2.26 1.64 -10.79
CA ARG A 68 -1.64 0.54 -11.52
C ARG A 68 -1.87 -0.77 -10.79
N GLU A 69 -2.30 -1.75 -11.56
CA GLU A 69 -2.41 -3.14 -11.13
C GLU A 69 -1.25 -3.93 -11.73
N ASP A 70 -0.63 -4.74 -10.89
CA ASP A 70 0.44 -5.67 -11.26
C ASP A 70 -0.13 -7.08 -11.17
N ILE A 71 -0.60 -7.61 -12.30
CA ILE A 71 -1.39 -8.84 -12.36
C ILE A 71 -0.49 -10.03 -12.67
N VAL A 72 -0.58 -11.05 -11.81
CA VAL A 72 0.04 -12.36 -12.01
C VAL A 72 -1.06 -13.36 -12.36
N GLU A 73 -0.86 -14.11 -13.42
CA GLU A 73 -1.82 -15.10 -13.89
C GLU A 73 -1.70 -16.42 -13.13
N GLY A 74 -2.84 -16.98 -12.76
CA GLY A 74 -2.95 -18.31 -12.17
C GLY A 74 -2.77 -18.35 -10.65
N LEU A 75 -3.68 -19.08 -9.99
CA LEU A 75 -3.63 -19.27 -8.54
C LEU A 75 -2.35 -19.99 -8.09
N GLU A 76 -1.80 -20.87 -8.92
CA GLU A 76 -0.57 -21.61 -8.67
C GLU A 76 0.65 -20.69 -8.46
N ASN A 77 0.61 -19.48 -9.01
CA ASN A 77 1.67 -18.50 -8.88
C ASN A 77 1.50 -17.55 -7.66
N ALA A 78 0.43 -17.72 -6.89
CA ALA A 78 0.17 -16.86 -5.74
C ALA A 78 1.26 -16.92 -4.65
N PRO A 79 1.82 -18.09 -4.27
CA PRO A 79 2.89 -18.14 -3.26
C PRO A 79 4.14 -17.37 -3.69
N GLU A 80 4.58 -17.56 -4.93
CA GLU A 80 5.75 -16.88 -5.46
C GLU A 80 5.51 -15.37 -5.60
N ALA A 81 4.33 -14.98 -6.07
CA ALA A 81 3.94 -13.58 -6.16
C ALA A 81 3.91 -12.89 -4.79
N PHE A 82 3.50 -13.61 -3.74
CA PHE A 82 3.51 -13.09 -2.38
C PHE A 82 4.94 -12.90 -1.85
N ILE A 83 5.81 -13.86 -2.10
CA ILE A 83 7.23 -13.73 -1.74
C ILE A 83 7.85 -12.52 -2.46
N GLY A 84 7.59 -12.36 -3.74
CA GLY A 84 8.04 -11.21 -4.52
C GLY A 84 7.48 -9.88 -3.99
N LEU A 85 6.23 -9.85 -3.54
CA LEU A 85 5.64 -8.69 -2.89
C LEU A 85 6.43 -8.28 -1.63
N LEU A 86 6.80 -9.23 -0.79
CA LEU A 86 7.61 -8.98 0.40
C LEU A 86 9.01 -8.48 0.03
N GLY A 87 9.56 -8.94 -1.09
CA GLY A 87 10.82 -8.45 -1.65
C GLY A 87 10.72 -7.10 -2.36
N GLY A 88 9.52 -6.56 -2.52
CA GLY A 88 9.29 -5.27 -3.18
C GLY A 88 9.39 -5.32 -4.70
N GLU A 89 9.13 -6.46 -5.32
CA GLU A 89 9.22 -6.65 -6.77
C GLU A 89 8.04 -6.08 -7.55
N ASN A 90 6.88 -5.87 -6.86
CA ASN A 90 5.69 -5.36 -7.52
C ASN A 90 5.76 -3.87 -7.81
N PHE A 91 5.08 -3.47 -8.86
CA PHE A 91 4.82 -2.06 -9.14
C PHE A 91 3.31 -1.80 -9.20
N GLY A 92 2.79 -1.20 -8.15
CA GLY A 92 1.36 -1.00 -7.95
C GLY A 92 0.72 -2.12 -7.13
N LYS A 93 -0.59 -2.31 -7.30
CA LYS A 93 -1.35 -3.33 -6.55
C LYS A 93 -1.11 -4.70 -7.16
N ARG A 94 -0.45 -5.60 -6.42
CA ARG A 94 -0.27 -7.00 -6.83
C ARG A 94 -1.61 -7.74 -6.71
N LEU A 95 -2.03 -8.33 -7.81
CA LEU A 95 -3.25 -9.13 -7.92
C LEU A 95 -2.92 -10.49 -8.53
N ILE A 96 -3.69 -11.50 -8.16
CA ILE A 96 -3.64 -12.82 -8.80
C ILE A 96 -4.93 -13.01 -9.59
N ARG A 97 -4.81 -13.21 -10.91
CA ARG A 97 -5.98 -13.52 -11.73
C ARG A 97 -6.27 -15.01 -11.65
N VAL A 98 -7.37 -15.37 -11.02
CA VAL A 98 -7.79 -16.78 -10.85
C VAL A 98 -8.86 -17.19 -11.85
N SER A 99 -9.52 -16.23 -12.49
CA SER A 99 -10.53 -16.42 -13.54
C SER A 99 -10.72 -15.13 -14.33
N ASP A 100 -11.53 -15.18 -15.38
CA ASP A 100 -11.90 -13.97 -16.10
C ASP A 100 -12.70 -13.02 -15.22
N ASP A 101 -12.42 -11.73 -15.39
CA ASP A 101 -13.12 -10.67 -14.66
C ASP A 101 -14.44 -10.35 -15.35
N PRO A 102 -15.61 -10.62 -14.73
CA PRO A 102 -16.90 -10.39 -15.37
C PRO A 102 -17.23 -8.90 -15.57
N THR A 103 -16.42 -8.01 -15.01
CA THR A 103 -16.63 -6.55 -15.11
C THR A 103 -15.74 -5.87 -16.15
N ARG A 104 -14.92 -6.64 -16.87
CA ARG A 104 -14.00 -6.15 -17.91
C ARG A 104 -14.23 -6.82 -19.25
#